data_837dd27f259a65cd48e99221fdcd9ed1
#
_entry.id   837dd27f259a65cd48e99221fdcd9ed1
#
_cell.length_a   1.000
_cell.length_b   1.000
_cell.length_c   1.000
_cell.angle_alpha   90.00
_cell.angle_beta   90.00
_cell.angle_gamma   90.00
#
_symmetry.space_group_name_H-M   'P 1'
#
loop_
_entity.id
_entity.type
_entity.pdbx_description
1 polymer ?
#
loop_
_entity_poly.entity_id
_entity_poly.type
_entity_poly.pdbx_seq_one_letter_code
_entity_poly.pdbx_strand_id
1 'polypeptide(L)'
;MLRYTVRRLLQLVLVLFVLSLLLFLWLRSLPGGPVTALLGERATPEKRQELNEVLGLDQPVFVQYFKFLGRVVQGNFGQSTGVSPGTSAVDVFVTRFGATVELTLGAMIFGLALGIPLGYMAAKRRGGAMDNGAIVFSLIGIAVPVFFLAFLLKYLFAVRLGVLPPSGRQTPGIDATRVTGLFILDGVITREWDAAWDSVRHLILPWIALGTIPFAVIFRITRASVLEVQGEDFVRTAEAKGLTSRTIRNRHVLRNAMLPVITVTGLLTGLLLTGAVLTEKVFGYPGIGEALYLGFTKKDYPVVQVVILAAAAAFVIINTLVDLTYALVDPRIRAR
;
A
#
# COMPACT_ATOMS: atom_id res chain seq x y z
N MET A 1 25.82 -8.13 2.08
CA MET A 1 24.59 -7.99 2.87
C MET A 1 24.65 -6.80 3.82
N LEU A 2 25.52 -6.76 4.83
CA LEU A 2 25.59 -5.66 5.80
C LEU A 2 25.73 -4.28 5.12
N ARG A 3 26.69 -4.11 4.20
CA ARG A 3 26.92 -2.84 3.46
C ARG A 3 25.67 -2.40 2.68
N TYR A 4 24.94 -3.33 2.11
CA TYR A 4 23.68 -3.06 1.40
C TYR A 4 22.61 -2.56 2.36
N THR A 5 22.38 -3.28 3.48
CA THR A 5 21.39 -2.90 4.51
C THR A 5 21.71 -1.52 5.10
N VAL A 6 22.97 -1.25 5.41
CA VAL A 6 23.42 0.07 5.92
C VAL A 6 23.10 1.17 4.88
N ARG A 7 23.42 0.96 3.61
CA ARG A 7 23.10 1.92 2.55
C ARG A 7 21.60 2.19 2.46
N ARG A 8 20.76 1.18 2.60
CA ARG A 8 19.29 1.32 2.58
C ARG A 8 18.76 2.07 3.81
N LEU A 9 19.32 1.80 4.98
CA LEU A 9 19.00 2.55 6.20
C LEU A 9 19.38 4.03 6.07
N LEU A 10 20.55 4.32 5.52
CA LEU A 10 20.95 5.70 5.25
C LEU A 10 20.01 6.39 4.24
N GLN A 11 19.58 5.69 3.19
CA GLN A 11 18.59 6.20 2.25
C GLN A 11 17.24 6.46 2.94
N LEU A 12 16.78 5.57 3.81
CA LEU A 12 15.56 5.77 4.60
C LEU A 12 15.68 7.05 5.46
N VAL A 13 16.76 7.19 6.20
CA VAL A 13 17.00 8.36 7.05
C VAL A 13 17.00 9.63 6.20
N LEU A 14 17.69 9.63 5.04
CA LEU A 14 17.74 10.77 4.13
C LEU A 14 16.34 11.14 3.61
N VAL A 15 15.56 10.15 3.15
CA VAL A 15 14.19 10.38 2.65
C VAL A 15 13.30 10.95 3.75
N LEU A 16 13.32 10.37 4.95
CA LEU A 16 12.53 10.88 6.07
C LEU A 16 12.97 12.28 6.52
N PHE A 17 14.27 12.56 6.49
CA PHE A 17 14.80 13.89 6.78
C PHE A 17 14.30 14.93 5.77
N VAL A 18 14.41 14.65 4.46
CA VAL A 18 13.91 15.55 3.41
C VAL A 18 12.41 15.76 3.52
N LEU A 19 11.64 14.68 3.72
CA LEU A 19 10.19 14.78 3.88
C LEU A 19 9.80 15.55 5.15
N SER A 20 10.49 15.34 6.26
CA SER A 20 10.24 16.09 7.50
C SER A 20 10.50 17.59 7.32
N LEU A 21 11.55 17.94 6.56
CA LEU A 21 11.85 19.34 6.22
C LEU A 21 10.75 19.95 5.33
N LEU A 22 10.32 19.22 4.29
CA LEU A 22 9.22 19.67 3.42
C LEU A 22 7.92 19.87 4.20
N LEU A 23 7.57 18.93 5.08
CA LEU A 23 6.38 19.03 5.94
C LEU A 23 6.48 20.22 6.91
N PHE A 24 7.65 20.44 7.50
CA PHE A 24 7.89 21.59 8.36
C PHE A 24 7.70 22.91 7.63
N LEU A 25 8.28 23.05 6.43
CA LEU A 25 8.15 24.26 5.60
C LEU A 25 6.68 24.44 5.13
N TRP A 26 6.04 23.33 4.73
CA TRP A 26 4.64 23.36 4.31
C TRP A 26 3.71 23.85 5.42
N LEU A 27 3.85 23.35 6.65
CA LEU A 27 3.06 23.83 7.80
C LEU A 27 3.21 25.33 8.04
N ARG A 28 4.40 25.88 7.82
CA ARG A 28 4.66 27.32 7.98
C ARG A 28 4.04 28.16 6.86
N SER A 29 3.87 27.60 5.68
CA SER A 29 3.24 28.29 4.55
C SER A 29 1.72 28.38 4.67
N LEU A 30 1.13 27.66 5.64
CA LEU A 30 -0.33 27.66 5.84
C LEU A 30 -0.81 28.99 6.45
N PRO A 31 -2.03 29.47 6.06
CA PRO A 31 -2.64 30.64 6.65
C PRO A 31 -2.77 30.49 8.18
N GLY A 32 -2.26 31.46 8.94
CA GLY A 32 -2.23 31.40 10.40
C GLY A 32 -1.10 30.59 11.02
N GLY A 33 -0.20 30.04 10.18
CA GLY A 33 1.02 29.35 10.62
C GLY A 33 0.81 28.04 11.38
N PRO A 34 1.92 27.47 11.95
CA PRO A 34 1.90 26.16 12.61
C PRO A 34 0.94 26.07 13.80
N VAL A 35 0.74 27.16 14.54
CA VAL A 35 -0.16 27.17 15.70
C VAL A 35 -1.60 27.00 15.32
N THR A 36 -2.06 27.75 14.32
CA THR A 36 -3.43 27.60 13.80
C THR A 36 -3.62 26.26 13.12
N ALA A 37 -2.58 25.74 12.44
CA ALA A 37 -2.58 24.42 11.85
C ALA A 37 -2.75 23.29 12.88
N LEU A 38 -2.12 23.41 14.06
CA LEU A 38 -2.14 22.37 15.10
C LEU A 38 -3.31 22.49 16.08
N LEU A 39 -3.75 23.71 16.39
CA LEU A 39 -4.84 23.94 17.36
C LEU A 39 -6.20 24.23 16.71
N GLY A 40 -6.22 24.53 15.40
CA GLY A 40 -7.40 25.02 14.71
C GLY A 40 -7.71 26.51 14.99
N GLU A 41 -8.73 27.02 14.28
CA GLU A 41 -9.10 28.44 14.36
C GLU A 41 -9.75 28.83 15.70
N ARG A 42 -10.32 27.86 16.42
CA ARG A 42 -11.06 28.06 17.68
C ARG A 42 -10.21 27.99 18.95
N ALA A 43 -8.87 27.92 18.82
CA ALA A 43 -7.98 27.85 19.96
C ALA A 43 -8.02 29.16 20.79
N THR A 44 -7.99 29.02 22.10
CA THR A 44 -7.94 30.18 23.02
C THR A 44 -6.60 30.90 22.93
N PRO A 45 -6.51 32.21 23.22
CA PRO A 45 -5.26 32.96 23.22
C PRO A 45 -4.17 32.30 24.08
N GLU A 46 -4.56 31.77 25.25
CA GLU A 46 -3.64 31.13 26.19
C GLU A 46 -3.01 29.87 25.59
N LYS A 47 -3.81 29.00 24.94
CA LYS A 47 -3.30 27.81 24.28
C LYS A 47 -2.43 28.12 23.07
N ARG A 48 -2.74 29.23 22.36
CA ARG A 48 -1.88 29.73 21.27
C ARG A 48 -0.53 30.18 21.78
N GLN A 49 -0.50 30.91 22.90
CA GLN A 49 0.75 31.38 23.51
C GLN A 49 1.58 30.20 24.02
N GLU A 50 0.99 29.27 24.76
CA GLU A 50 1.62 28.03 25.23
C GLU A 50 2.28 27.26 24.07
N LEU A 51 1.53 27.07 22.96
CA LEU A 51 2.06 26.36 21.82
C LEU A 51 3.15 27.16 21.07
N ASN A 52 3.05 28.49 21.02
CA ASN A 52 4.11 29.32 20.48
C ASN A 52 5.44 29.12 21.22
N GLU A 53 5.41 29.07 22.55
CA GLU A 53 6.56 28.80 23.39
C GLU A 53 7.11 27.38 23.19
N VAL A 54 6.23 26.37 23.18
CA VAL A 54 6.61 24.96 22.93
C VAL A 54 7.23 24.77 21.54
N LEU A 55 6.69 25.44 20.53
CA LEU A 55 7.21 25.38 19.17
C LEU A 55 8.47 26.26 19.00
N GLY A 56 8.70 27.22 19.91
CA GLY A 56 9.77 28.19 19.86
C GLY A 56 9.70 29.07 18.63
N LEU A 57 8.50 29.56 18.28
CA LEU A 57 8.28 30.34 17.05
C LEU A 57 8.96 31.72 17.06
N ASP A 58 9.39 32.18 18.21
CA ASP A 58 10.24 33.34 18.45
C ASP A 58 11.73 33.09 18.12
N GLN A 59 12.10 31.83 18.00
CA GLN A 59 13.50 31.43 17.74
C GLN A 59 13.81 31.35 16.24
N PRO A 60 15.11 31.33 15.87
CA PRO A 60 15.51 31.13 14.47
C PRO A 60 14.91 29.86 13.84
N VAL A 61 14.57 29.89 12.56
CA VAL A 61 13.87 28.82 11.84
C VAL A 61 14.55 27.45 11.96
N PHE A 62 15.87 27.43 11.96
CA PHE A 62 16.63 26.18 12.12
C PHE A 62 16.45 25.57 13.52
N VAL A 63 16.38 26.37 14.58
CA VAL A 63 16.12 25.88 15.94
C VAL A 63 14.72 25.28 16.03
N GLN A 64 13.74 25.92 15.42
CA GLN A 64 12.36 25.42 15.36
C GLN A 64 12.28 24.10 14.61
N TYR A 65 13.04 23.94 13.50
CA TYR A 65 13.11 22.69 12.77
C TYR A 65 13.68 21.54 13.62
N PHE A 66 14.77 21.79 14.35
CA PHE A 66 15.34 20.77 15.23
C PHE A 66 14.40 20.41 16.40
N LYS A 67 13.68 21.36 16.96
CA LYS A 67 12.62 21.09 17.95
C LYS A 67 11.49 20.23 17.34
N PHE A 68 11.07 20.55 16.11
CA PHE A 68 10.09 19.74 15.38
C PHE A 68 10.61 18.32 15.14
N LEU A 69 11.84 18.18 14.66
CA LEU A 69 12.47 16.88 14.41
C LEU A 69 12.58 16.05 15.70
N GLY A 70 12.96 16.68 16.82
CA GLY A 70 13.02 16.02 18.13
C GLY A 70 11.66 15.44 18.57
N ARG A 71 10.55 16.15 18.32
CA ARG A 71 9.20 15.67 18.59
C ARG A 71 8.81 14.53 17.65
N VAL A 72 9.13 14.64 16.37
CA VAL A 72 8.88 13.58 15.36
C VAL A 72 9.58 12.29 15.75
N VAL A 73 10.86 12.35 16.16
CA VAL A 73 11.64 11.18 16.59
C VAL A 73 11.06 10.55 17.86
N GLN A 74 10.48 11.33 18.74
CA GLN A 74 9.77 10.83 19.94
C GLN A 74 8.34 10.35 19.66
N GLY A 75 7.89 10.39 18.41
CA GLY A 75 6.52 10.03 18.03
C GLY A 75 5.46 11.05 18.49
N ASN A 76 5.87 12.23 18.93
CA ASN A 76 4.95 13.26 19.37
C ASN A 76 4.61 14.23 18.21
N PHE A 77 3.53 13.91 17.51
CA PHE A 77 2.98 14.74 16.43
C PHE A 77 1.83 15.64 16.90
N GLY A 78 1.38 15.48 18.13
CA GLY A 78 0.20 16.15 18.66
C GLY A 78 -1.06 15.28 18.56
N GLN A 79 -2.18 15.90 18.94
CA GLN A 79 -3.50 15.25 18.93
C GLN A 79 -4.24 15.56 17.63
N SER A 80 -5.03 14.60 17.16
CA SER A 80 -5.96 14.79 16.06
C SER A 80 -7.01 15.83 16.44
N THR A 81 -7.25 16.78 15.53
CA THR A 81 -8.24 17.84 15.72
C THR A 81 -9.51 17.64 14.89
N GLY A 82 -9.44 16.80 13.84
CA GLY A 82 -10.51 16.65 12.86
C GLY A 82 -10.91 15.21 12.56
N VAL A 83 -9.94 14.30 12.44
CA VAL A 83 -10.20 12.89 12.06
C VAL A 83 -10.75 12.11 13.24
N SER A 84 -10.09 12.21 14.41
CA SER A 84 -10.49 11.59 15.69
C SER A 84 -10.12 12.53 16.82
N PRO A 85 -10.91 13.57 17.09
CA PRO A 85 -10.56 14.63 18.02
C PRO A 85 -10.19 14.13 19.42
N GLY A 86 -9.05 14.62 19.94
CA GLY A 86 -8.55 14.25 21.26
C GLY A 86 -7.70 12.96 21.29
N THR A 87 -7.61 12.21 20.18
CA THR A 87 -6.76 11.02 20.08
C THR A 87 -5.37 11.41 19.57
N SER A 88 -4.30 10.73 20.04
CA SER A 88 -2.97 10.92 19.47
C SER A 88 -2.98 10.65 17.94
N ALA A 89 -2.30 11.51 17.17
CA ALA A 89 -2.22 11.31 15.73
C ALA A 89 -1.55 9.98 15.35
N VAL A 90 -0.62 9.49 16.18
CA VAL A 90 0.00 8.17 16.01
C VAL A 90 -1.00 7.06 16.21
N ASP A 91 -1.87 7.14 17.21
CA ASP A 91 -2.90 6.12 17.45
C ASP A 91 -3.91 6.07 16.31
N VAL A 92 -4.27 7.24 15.73
CA VAL A 92 -5.10 7.30 14.52
C VAL A 92 -4.43 6.56 13.37
N PHE A 93 -3.13 6.71 13.18
CA PHE A 93 -2.38 5.99 12.16
C PHE A 93 -2.37 4.48 12.43
N VAL A 94 -1.98 4.06 13.64
CA VAL A 94 -1.84 2.64 14.00
C VAL A 94 -3.16 1.89 13.84
N THR A 95 -4.27 2.47 14.31
CA THR A 95 -5.60 1.84 14.20
C THR A 95 -6.07 1.69 12.75
N ARG A 96 -5.66 2.59 11.85
CA ARG A 96 -6.07 2.58 10.45
C ARG A 96 -5.09 1.86 9.52
N PHE A 97 -3.84 1.71 9.93
CA PHE A 97 -2.81 1.07 9.11
C PHE A 97 -3.14 -0.38 8.77
N GLY A 98 -3.65 -1.15 9.76
CA GLY A 98 -4.08 -2.53 9.53
C GLY A 98 -5.13 -2.68 8.42
N ALA A 99 -6.06 -1.73 8.31
CA ALA A 99 -7.05 -1.74 7.25
C ALA A 99 -6.40 -1.60 5.86
N THR A 100 -5.50 -0.64 5.68
CA THR A 100 -4.77 -0.48 4.40
C THR A 100 -3.90 -1.68 4.07
N VAL A 101 -3.29 -2.33 5.08
CA VAL A 101 -2.52 -3.56 4.90
C VAL A 101 -3.41 -4.68 4.35
N GLU A 102 -4.59 -4.94 4.95
CA GLU A 102 -5.53 -5.96 4.46
C GLU A 102 -6.01 -5.67 3.04
N LEU A 103 -6.34 -4.40 2.76
CA LEU A 103 -6.75 -3.97 1.43
C LEU A 103 -5.65 -4.20 0.40
N THR A 104 -4.42 -3.82 0.71
CA THR A 104 -3.26 -3.97 -0.17
C THR A 104 -2.92 -5.43 -0.41
N LEU A 105 -2.86 -6.24 0.66
CA LEU A 105 -2.52 -7.66 0.54
C LEU A 105 -3.54 -8.40 -0.32
N GLY A 106 -4.82 -8.19 -0.11
CA GLY A 106 -5.85 -8.84 -0.91
C GLY A 106 -5.86 -8.39 -2.37
N ALA A 107 -5.66 -7.10 -2.63
CA ALA A 107 -5.51 -6.59 -4.00
C ALA A 107 -4.28 -7.18 -4.72
N MET A 108 -3.16 -7.35 -4.00
CA MET A 108 -1.96 -7.99 -4.53
C MET A 108 -2.17 -9.49 -4.77
N ILE A 109 -2.82 -10.20 -3.84
CA ILE A 109 -3.17 -11.62 -4.02
C ILE A 109 -4.05 -11.78 -5.25
N PHE A 110 -5.08 -10.93 -5.42
CA PHE A 110 -5.93 -10.93 -6.63
C PHE A 110 -5.09 -10.72 -7.90
N GLY A 111 -4.21 -9.71 -7.90
CA GLY A 111 -3.34 -9.41 -9.03
C GLY A 111 -2.39 -10.55 -9.39
N LEU A 112 -1.77 -11.19 -8.40
CA LEU A 112 -0.85 -12.33 -8.58
C LEU A 112 -1.60 -13.60 -9.01
N ALA A 113 -2.71 -13.91 -8.34
CA ALA A 113 -3.50 -15.13 -8.59
C ALA A 113 -4.08 -15.17 -10.01
N LEU A 114 -4.40 -14.03 -10.60
CA LEU A 114 -4.88 -13.94 -11.97
C LEU A 114 -3.77 -13.58 -12.96
N GLY A 115 -2.89 -12.65 -12.61
CA GLY A 115 -1.88 -12.13 -13.52
C GLY A 115 -0.83 -13.16 -13.92
N ILE A 116 -0.34 -13.96 -12.98
CA ILE A 116 0.67 -14.99 -13.27
C ILE A 116 0.10 -16.12 -14.14
N PRO A 117 -1.01 -16.78 -13.78
CA PRO A 117 -1.54 -17.87 -14.60
C PRO A 117 -1.98 -17.40 -15.99
N LEU A 118 -2.69 -16.29 -16.07
CA LEU A 118 -3.17 -15.76 -17.35
C LEU A 118 -1.99 -15.28 -18.22
N GLY A 119 -0.97 -14.62 -17.64
CA GLY A 119 0.24 -14.22 -18.35
C GLY A 119 1.00 -15.41 -18.92
N TYR A 120 1.16 -16.48 -18.13
CA TYR A 120 1.76 -17.72 -18.63
C TYR A 120 0.94 -18.37 -19.76
N MET A 121 -0.38 -18.46 -19.58
CA MET A 121 -1.28 -19.07 -20.58
C MET A 121 -1.30 -18.25 -21.89
N ALA A 122 -1.28 -16.93 -21.80
CA ALA A 122 -1.18 -16.02 -22.94
C ALA A 122 0.14 -16.20 -23.69
N ALA A 123 1.28 -16.30 -22.97
CA ALA A 123 2.58 -16.57 -23.55
C ALA A 123 2.61 -17.91 -24.30
N LYS A 124 2.04 -18.96 -23.71
CA LYS A 124 1.98 -20.31 -24.33
C LYS A 124 1.13 -20.32 -25.61
N ARG A 125 0.10 -19.47 -25.71
CA ARG A 125 -0.81 -19.39 -26.87
C ARG A 125 -0.62 -18.08 -27.63
N ARG A 126 0.61 -17.64 -27.80
CA ARG A 126 0.97 -16.37 -28.44
C ARG A 126 0.24 -16.18 -29.77
N GLY A 127 -0.39 -15.01 -29.95
CA GLY A 127 -1.15 -14.64 -31.15
C GLY A 127 -2.55 -15.28 -31.26
N GLY A 128 -2.93 -16.15 -30.33
CA GLY A 128 -4.28 -16.75 -30.31
C GLY A 128 -5.33 -15.82 -29.70
N ALA A 129 -6.60 -16.19 -29.85
CA ALA A 129 -7.74 -15.43 -29.31
C ALA A 129 -7.65 -15.19 -27.78
N MET A 130 -7.14 -16.17 -27.03
CA MET A 130 -6.91 -16.05 -25.60
C MET A 130 -5.82 -15.01 -25.27
N ASP A 131 -4.73 -14.99 -26.02
CA ASP A 131 -3.65 -14.01 -25.84
C ASP A 131 -4.18 -12.59 -26.11
N ASN A 132 -4.79 -12.40 -27.29
CA ASN A 132 -5.35 -11.10 -27.67
C ASN A 132 -6.46 -10.63 -26.71
N GLY A 133 -7.36 -11.52 -26.30
CA GLY A 133 -8.42 -11.21 -25.35
C GLY A 133 -7.89 -10.82 -23.98
N ALA A 134 -6.89 -11.54 -23.45
CA ALA A 134 -6.26 -11.23 -22.17
C ALA A 134 -5.48 -9.90 -22.22
N ILE A 135 -4.81 -9.59 -23.35
CA ILE A 135 -4.15 -8.29 -23.56
C ILE A 135 -5.20 -7.17 -23.53
N VAL A 136 -6.29 -7.28 -24.30
CA VAL A 136 -7.37 -6.26 -24.32
C VAL A 136 -7.96 -6.09 -22.92
N PHE A 137 -8.25 -7.18 -22.23
CA PHE A 137 -8.77 -7.12 -20.86
C PHE A 137 -7.82 -6.40 -19.89
N SER A 138 -6.51 -6.68 -19.99
CA SER A 138 -5.50 -6.01 -19.18
C SER A 138 -5.39 -4.51 -19.49
N LEU A 139 -5.54 -4.12 -20.74
CA LEU A 139 -5.54 -2.72 -21.17
C LEU A 139 -6.76 -1.97 -20.65
N ILE A 140 -7.95 -2.58 -20.69
CA ILE A 140 -9.18 -2.03 -20.12
C ILE A 140 -8.99 -1.81 -18.62
N GLY A 141 -8.39 -2.80 -17.91
CA GLY A 141 -8.14 -2.70 -16.47
C GLY A 141 -7.22 -1.54 -16.06
N ILE A 142 -6.35 -1.05 -16.96
CA ILE A 142 -5.51 0.13 -16.71
C ILE A 142 -6.20 1.41 -17.18
N ALA A 143 -6.92 1.36 -18.29
CA ALA A 143 -7.57 2.53 -18.87
C ALA A 143 -8.75 3.05 -18.02
N VAL A 144 -9.45 2.15 -17.34
CA VAL A 144 -10.56 2.51 -16.46
C VAL A 144 -10.01 3.06 -15.13
N PRO A 145 -10.36 4.30 -14.73
CA PRO A 145 -9.96 4.81 -13.43
C PRO A 145 -10.47 3.92 -12.29
N VAL A 146 -9.58 3.56 -11.34
CA VAL A 146 -9.90 2.64 -10.24
C VAL A 146 -11.12 3.09 -9.44
N PHE A 147 -11.25 4.37 -9.15
CA PHE A 147 -12.40 4.90 -8.42
C PHE A 147 -13.72 4.72 -9.18
N PHE A 148 -13.70 4.87 -10.51
CA PHE A 148 -14.88 4.65 -11.34
C PHE A 148 -15.28 3.17 -11.32
N LEU A 149 -14.31 2.26 -11.49
CA LEU A 149 -14.56 0.84 -11.37
C LEU A 149 -15.09 0.48 -9.98
N ALA A 150 -14.53 1.08 -8.92
CA ALA A 150 -14.98 0.88 -7.54
C ALA A 150 -16.46 1.29 -7.37
N PHE A 151 -16.87 2.46 -7.91
CA PHE A 151 -18.27 2.88 -7.90
C PHE A 151 -19.17 1.94 -8.70
N LEU A 152 -18.72 1.50 -9.88
CA LEU A 152 -19.50 0.58 -10.73
C LEU A 152 -19.72 -0.77 -10.04
N LEU A 153 -18.67 -1.35 -9.46
CA LEU A 153 -18.75 -2.61 -8.71
C LEU A 153 -19.65 -2.47 -7.48
N LYS A 154 -19.50 -1.39 -6.71
CA LYS A 154 -20.35 -1.09 -5.56
C LYS A 154 -21.82 -0.96 -5.98
N TYR A 155 -22.09 -0.19 -7.02
CA TYR A 155 -23.46 -0.02 -7.52
C TYR A 155 -24.09 -1.35 -7.98
N LEU A 156 -23.34 -2.14 -8.75
CA LEU A 156 -23.86 -3.39 -9.29
C LEU A 156 -24.04 -4.46 -8.20
N PHE A 157 -22.98 -4.76 -7.44
CA PHE A 157 -22.98 -5.91 -6.52
C PHE A 157 -23.52 -5.60 -5.14
N ALA A 158 -23.37 -4.37 -4.66
CA ALA A 158 -23.88 -4.02 -3.33
C ALA A 158 -25.28 -3.38 -3.38
N VAL A 159 -25.53 -2.44 -4.33
CA VAL A 159 -26.80 -1.70 -4.36
C VAL A 159 -27.86 -2.44 -5.16
N ARG A 160 -27.54 -2.88 -6.39
CA ARG A 160 -28.54 -3.53 -7.28
C ARG A 160 -28.78 -4.99 -6.95
N LEU A 161 -27.73 -5.76 -6.73
CA LEU A 161 -27.83 -7.20 -6.49
C LEU A 161 -27.91 -7.55 -5.00
N GLY A 162 -27.43 -6.66 -4.10
CA GLY A 162 -27.47 -6.87 -2.65
C GLY A 162 -26.63 -8.08 -2.15
N VAL A 163 -25.67 -8.55 -2.95
CA VAL A 163 -24.90 -9.78 -2.63
C VAL A 163 -23.66 -9.53 -1.77
N LEU A 164 -23.13 -8.28 -1.78
CA LEU A 164 -21.94 -7.88 -1.04
C LEU A 164 -22.20 -6.57 -0.27
N PRO A 165 -21.50 -6.34 0.84
CA PRO A 165 -21.64 -5.11 1.61
C PRO A 165 -21.22 -3.86 0.82
N PRO A 166 -21.92 -2.72 0.98
CA PRO A 166 -21.61 -1.49 0.24
C PRO A 166 -20.43 -0.70 0.79
N SER A 167 -20.12 -0.85 2.09
CA SER A 167 -19.11 -0.03 2.76
C SER A 167 -18.73 -0.58 4.12
N GLY A 168 -17.65 -0.04 4.68
CA GLY A 168 -17.15 -0.42 5.99
C GLY A 168 -16.16 -1.57 5.96
N ARG A 169 -15.71 -1.99 7.12
CA ARG A 169 -14.71 -3.06 7.31
C ARG A 169 -15.34 -4.34 7.84
N GLN A 170 -16.44 -4.21 8.58
CA GLN A 170 -17.29 -5.29 9.10
C GLN A 170 -18.73 -4.80 9.24
N THR A 171 -19.66 -5.73 9.33
CA THR A 171 -21.06 -5.46 9.68
C THR A 171 -21.14 -5.10 11.16
N PRO A 172 -21.82 -4.00 11.55
CA PRO A 172 -22.00 -3.66 12.97
C PRO A 172 -22.59 -4.83 13.76
N GLY A 173 -21.94 -5.17 14.87
CA GLY A 173 -22.36 -6.30 15.73
C GLY A 173 -21.71 -7.64 15.38
N ILE A 174 -20.91 -7.71 14.32
CA ILE A 174 -20.07 -8.89 13.97
C ILE A 174 -18.61 -8.45 14.14
N ASP A 175 -18.18 -8.23 15.37
CA ASP A 175 -16.81 -7.77 15.66
C ASP A 175 -15.95 -8.94 16.14
N ALA A 176 -14.78 -9.13 15.51
CA ALA A 176 -13.76 -10.03 16.04
C ALA A 176 -13.04 -9.40 17.22
N THR A 177 -12.63 -10.24 18.18
CA THR A 177 -11.72 -9.83 19.26
C THR A 177 -10.40 -9.35 18.67
N ARG A 178 -10.05 -8.09 18.90
CA ARG A 178 -8.89 -7.44 18.27
C ARG A 178 -7.59 -7.87 18.93
N VAL A 179 -6.71 -8.48 18.15
CA VAL A 179 -5.38 -8.94 18.57
C VAL A 179 -4.28 -8.22 17.79
N THR A 180 -4.38 -8.21 16.46
CA THR A 180 -3.36 -7.65 15.56
C THR A 180 -3.82 -6.36 14.88
N GLY A 181 -5.13 -6.09 14.87
CA GLY A 181 -5.76 -5.01 14.10
C GLY A 181 -6.00 -5.36 12.62
N LEU A 182 -5.66 -6.60 12.20
CA LEU A 182 -6.05 -7.19 10.92
C LEU A 182 -7.30 -8.04 11.15
N PHE A 183 -8.46 -7.57 10.72
CA PHE A 183 -9.75 -8.16 11.12
C PHE A 183 -9.96 -9.59 10.61
N ILE A 184 -9.47 -9.90 9.41
CA ILE A 184 -9.51 -11.27 8.89
C ILE A 184 -8.63 -12.17 9.76
N LEU A 185 -7.39 -11.72 10.04
CA LEU A 185 -6.44 -12.50 10.83
C LEU A 185 -6.91 -12.64 12.27
N ASP A 186 -7.44 -11.58 12.87
CA ASP A 186 -7.97 -11.57 14.22
C ASP A 186 -9.10 -12.60 14.34
N GLY A 187 -10.08 -12.59 13.45
CA GLY A 187 -11.17 -13.57 13.45
C GLY A 187 -10.70 -15.02 13.26
N VAL A 188 -9.63 -15.24 12.49
CA VAL A 188 -9.02 -16.58 12.34
C VAL A 188 -8.30 -17.00 13.63
N ILE A 189 -7.52 -16.12 14.25
CA ILE A 189 -6.76 -16.41 15.48
C ILE A 189 -7.72 -16.69 16.65
N THR A 190 -8.76 -15.88 16.80
CA THR A 190 -9.76 -16.00 17.86
C THR A 190 -10.82 -17.07 17.58
N ARG A 191 -10.79 -17.69 16.39
CA ARG A 191 -11.76 -18.68 15.90
C ARG A 191 -13.17 -18.12 15.74
N GLU A 192 -13.30 -16.83 15.56
CA GLU A 192 -14.55 -16.09 15.26
C GLU A 192 -14.73 -16.07 13.73
N TRP A 193 -15.05 -17.23 13.16
CA TRP A 193 -15.08 -17.44 11.70
C TRP A 193 -16.09 -16.56 10.98
N ASP A 194 -17.21 -16.24 11.63
CA ASP A 194 -18.24 -15.36 11.08
C ASP A 194 -17.71 -13.96 10.89
N ALA A 195 -16.94 -13.44 11.85
CA ALA A 195 -16.29 -12.13 11.78
C ALA A 195 -15.16 -12.09 10.72
N ALA A 196 -14.38 -13.18 10.62
CA ALA A 196 -13.36 -13.31 9.56
C ALA A 196 -14.00 -13.30 8.17
N TRP A 197 -15.07 -14.08 7.97
CA TRP A 197 -15.77 -14.15 6.70
C TRP A 197 -16.50 -12.86 6.35
N ASP A 198 -17.12 -12.19 7.32
CA ASP A 198 -17.75 -10.89 7.11
C ASP A 198 -16.72 -9.84 6.65
N SER A 199 -15.53 -9.81 7.26
CA SER A 199 -14.43 -8.93 6.84
C SER A 199 -13.99 -9.23 5.39
N VAL A 200 -13.90 -10.50 5.00
CA VAL A 200 -13.58 -10.89 3.61
C VAL A 200 -14.66 -10.36 2.65
N ARG A 201 -15.96 -10.50 2.99
CA ARG A 201 -17.06 -10.00 2.15
C ARG A 201 -16.97 -8.50 1.91
N HIS A 202 -16.60 -7.71 2.92
CA HIS A 202 -16.41 -6.26 2.81
C HIS A 202 -15.22 -5.88 1.92
N LEU A 203 -14.23 -6.76 1.80
CA LEU A 203 -13.01 -6.53 1.04
C LEU A 203 -13.05 -7.04 -0.42
N ILE A 204 -13.98 -7.91 -0.79
CA ILE A 204 -14.04 -8.49 -2.15
C ILE A 204 -14.08 -7.38 -3.23
N LEU A 205 -15.03 -6.44 -3.11
CA LEU A 205 -15.18 -5.37 -4.10
C LEU A 205 -13.98 -4.40 -4.11
N PRO A 206 -13.49 -3.91 -2.95
CA PRO A 206 -12.25 -3.16 -2.85
C PRO A 206 -11.03 -3.89 -3.46
N TRP A 207 -10.86 -5.19 -3.18
CA TRP A 207 -9.76 -6.00 -3.73
C TRP A 207 -9.81 -6.11 -5.25
N ILE A 208 -10.99 -6.34 -5.82
CA ILE A 208 -11.17 -6.41 -7.27
C ILE A 208 -10.85 -5.04 -7.89
N ALA A 209 -11.45 -3.95 -7.36
CA ALA A 209 -11.25 -2.62 -7.92
C ALA A 209 -9.76 -2.20 -7.88
N LEU A 210 -9.12 -2.30 -6.70
CA LEU A 210 -7.74 -1.90 -6.51
C LEU A 210 -6.77 -2.86 -7.20
N GLY A 211 -7.09 -4.15 -7.23
CA GLY A 211 -6.27 -5.22 -7.78
C GLY A 211 -6.18 -5.24 -9.31
N THR A 212 -7.01 -4.47 -10.03
CA THR A 212 -6.94 -4.40 -11.51
C THR A 212 -5.62 -3.85 -12.01
N ILE A 213 -5.03 -2.85 -11.33
CA ILE A 213 -3.72 -2.28 -11.70
C ILE A 213 -2.61 -3.32 -11.54
N PRO A 214 -2.39 -3.92 -10.34
CA PRO A 214 -1.39 -4.98 -10.18
C PRO A 214 -1.65 -6.16 -11.13
N PHE A 215 -2.91 -6.59 -11.29
CA PHE A 215 -3.25 -7.64 -12.25
C PHE A 215 -2.71 -7.34 -13.65
N ALA A 216 -3.02 -6.18 -14.19
CA ALA A 216 -2.66 -5.85 -15.56
C ALA A 216 -1.14 -5.69 -15.76
N VAL A 217 -0.43 -5.14 -14.77
CA VAL A 217 1.03 -5.01 -14.82
C VAL A 217 1.70 -6.37 -14.70
N ILE A 218 1.29 -7.18 -13.71
CA ILE A 218 1.83 -8.53 -13.47
C ILE A 218 1.56 -9.45 -14.65
N PHE A 219 0.34 -9.41 -15.22
CA PHE A 219 0.00 -10.15 -16.43
C PHE A 219 0.96 -9.86 -17.58
N ARG A 220 1.17 -8.58 -17.91
CA ARG A 220 2.03 -8.17 -19.03
C ARG A 220 3.49 -8.57 -18.82
N ILE A 221 4.00 -8.37 -17.61
CA ILE A 221 5.38 -8.72 -17.28
C ILE A 221 5.56 -10.22 -17.27
N THR A 222 4.65 -10.98 -16.68
CA THR A 222 4.70 -12.45 -16.71
C THR A 222 4.69 -12.96 -18.14
N ARG A 223 3.79 -12.44 -18.98
CA ARG A 223 3.73 -12.83 -20.39
C ARG A 223 5.04 -12.53 -21.13
N ALA A 224 5.58 -11.33 -20.99
CA ALA A 224 6.82 -10.93 -21.64
C ALA A 224 8.01 -11.80 -21.19
N SER A 225 8.20 -11.96 -19.88
CA SER A 225 9.29 -12.76 -19.32
C SER A 225 9.19 -14.24 -19.67
N VAL A 226 7.98 -14.81 -19.73
CA VAL A 226 7.80 -16.20 -20.15
C VAL A 226 8.16 -16.38 -21.60
N LEU A 227 7.77 -15.45 -22.50
CA LEU A 227 8.14 -15.50 -23.92
C LEU A 227 9.65 -15.39 -24.12
N GLU A 228 10.32 -14.51 -23.39
CA GLU A 228 11.76 -14.33 -23.42
C GLU A 228 12.48 -15.63 -22.99
N VAL A 229 12.14 -16.13 -21.79
CA VAL A 229 12.79 -17.34 -21.23
C VAL A 229 12.53 -18.59 -22.07
N GLN A 230 11.36 -18.71 -22.70
CA GLN A 230 11.08 -19.86 -23.60
C GLN A 230 11.99 -19.88 -24.84
N GLY A 231 12.55 -18.74 -25.24
CA GLY A 231 13.49 -18.64 -26.34
C GLY A 231 14.93 -19.04 -26.03
N GLU A 232 15.26 -19.19 -24.73
CA GLU A 232 16.60 -19.40 -24.25
C GLU A 232 17.14 -20.83 -24.54
N ASP A 233 18.45 -20.94 -24.81
CA ASP A 233 19.11 -22.22 -25.18
C ASP A 233 19.03 -23.29 -24.07
N PHE A 234 19.00 -22.89 -22.80
CA PHE A 234 18.86 -23.87 -21.71
C PHE A 234 17.48 -24.54 -21.70
N VAL A 235 16.42 -23.89 -22.20
CA VAL A 235 15.08 -24.47 -22.34
C VAL A 235 15.10 -25.48 -23.48
N ARG A 236 15.69 -25.15 -24.65
CA ARG A 236 15.88 -26.06 -25.77
C ARG A 236 16.72 -27.29 -25.38
N THR A 237 17.77 -27.08 -24.59
CA THR A 237 18.57 -28.16 -24.04
C THR A 237 17.78 -29.09 -23.15
N ALA A 238 16.88 -28.55 -22.31
CA ALA A 238 16.01 -29.33 -21.45
C ALA A 238 15.00 -30.16 -22.27
N GLU A 239 14.48 -29.61 -23.38
CA GLU A 239 13.60 -30.31 -24.30
C GLU A 239 14.37 -31.44 -25.03
N ALA A 240 15.57 -31.17 -25.51
CA ALA A 240 16.42 -32.17 -26.16
C ALA A 240 16.81 -33.34 -25.25
N LYS A 241 16.90 -33.09 -23.92
CA LYS A 241 17.12 -34.13 -22.91
C LYS A 241 15.84 -34.93 -22.56
N GLY A 242 14.72 -34.65 -23.21
CA GLY A 242 13.46 -35.39 -22.99
C GLY A 242 12.77 -35.10 -21.68
N LEU A 243 13.03 -33.93 -21.03
CA LEU A 243 12.34 -33.56 -19.81
C LEU A 243 10.86 -33.31 -20.07
N THR A 244 10.01 -33.70 -19.10
CA THR A 244 8.56 -33.50 -19.22
C THR A 244 8.22 -32.01 -19.30
N SER A 245 7.17 -31.66 -20.05
CA SER A 245 6.67 -30.27 -20.18
C SER A 245 6.36 -29.63 -18.82
N ARG A 246 5.94 -30.42 -17.81
CA ARG A 246 5.71 -29.93 -16.44
C ARG A 246 7.02 -29.51 -15.76
N THR A 247 8.09 -30.28 -15.92
CA THR A 247 9.41 -29.99 -15.38
C THR A 247 9.99 -28.74 -16.05
N ILE A 248 9.94 -28.69 -17.40
CA ILE A 248 10.41 -27.54 -18.18
C ILE A 248 9.68 -26.28 -17.73
N ARG A 249 8.34 -26.31 -17.67
CA ARG A 249 7.53 -25.18 -17.22
C ARG A 249 7.93 -24.68 -15.83
N ASN A 250 7.92 -25.57 -14.83
CA ASN A 250 8.03 -25.13 -13.43
C ASN A 250 9.48 -24.82 -13.04
N ARG A 251 10.45 -25.64 -13.50
CA ARG A 251 11.83 -25.56 -13.04
C ARG A 251 12.71 -24.68 -13.91
N HIS A 252 12.44 -24.64 -15.22
CA HIS A 252 13.26 -23.89 -16.19
C HIS A 252 12.60 -22.58 -16.61
N VAL A 253 11.31 -22.57 -16.97
CA VAL A 253 10.64 -21.36 -17.47
C VAL A 253 10.16 -20.48 -16.33
N LEU A 254 9.19 -20.92 -15.51
CA LEU A 254 8.57 -20.07 -14.51
C LEU A 254 9.58 -19.57 -13.48
N ARG A 255 10.48 -20.41 -13.01
CA ARG A 255 11.47 -19.99 -12.01
C ARG A 255 12.31 -18.79 -12.47
N ASN A 256 12.73 -18.78 -13.74
CA ASN A 256 13.51 -17.68 -14.30
C ASN A 256 12.65 -16.47 -14.70
N ALA A 257 11.45 -16.72 -15.24
CA ALA A 257 10.52 -15.67 -15.64
C ALA A 257 9.92 -14.90 -14.44
N MET A 258 9.96 -15.47 -13.21
CA MET A 258 9.41 -14.81 -12.02
C MET A 258 10.31 -13.68 -11.46
N LEU A 259 11.58 -13.58 -11.83
CA LEU A 259 12.47 -12.54 -11.31
C LEU A 259 11.91 -11.11 -11.55
N PRO A 260 11.57 -10.71 -12.80
CA PRO A 260 10.97 -9.40 -13.03
C PRO A 260 9.59 -9.24 -12.37
N VAL A 261 8.82 -10.33 -12.23
CA VAL A 261 7.51 -10.32 -11.60
C VAL A 261 7.63 -10.00 -10.10
N ILE A 262 8.59 -10.62 -9.40
CA ILE A 262 8.87 -10.34 -7.98
C ILE A 262 9.24 -8.87 -7.79
N THR A 263 10.08 -8.31 -8.68
CA THR A 263 10.46 -6.88 -8.66
C THR A 263 9.25 -5.99 -8.64
N VAL A 264 8.43 -6.16 -9.64
CA VAL A 264 7.27 -5.29 -9.85
C VAL A 264 6.22 -5.50 -8.77
N THR A 265 6.05 -6.74 -8.30
CA THR A 265 5.17 -7.03 -7.17
C THR A 265 5.57 -6.20 -5.93
N GLY A 266 6.85 -6.12 -5.63
CA GLY A 266 7.34 -5.32 -4.51
C GLY A 266 7.09 -3.83 -4.69
N LEU A 267 7.41 -3.28 -5.86
CA LEU A 267 7.15 -1.88 -6.17
C LEU A 267 5.65 -1.54 -6.07
N LEU A 268 4.79 -2.39 -6.63
CA LEU A 268 3.34 -2.20 -6.56
C LEU A 268 2.81 -2.31 -5.13
N THR A 269 3.32 -3.27 -4.32
CA THR A 269 2.93 -3.41 -2.91
C THR A 269 3.28 -2.14 -2.13
N GLY A 270 4.48 -1.62 -2.30
CA GLY A 270 4.89 -0.36 -1.68
C GLY A 270 3.99 0.81 -2.10
N LEU A 271 3.68 0.91 -3.39
CA LEU A 271 2.81 1.95 -3.92
C LEU A 271 1.37 1.85 -3.35
N LEU A 272 0.80 0.66 -3.28
CA LEU A 272 -0.55 0.46 -2.73
C LEU A 272 -0.62 0.75 -1.23
N LEU A 273 0.45 0.46 -0.48
CA LEU A 273 0.52 0.74 0.96
C LEU A 273 0.68 2.22 1.30
N THR A 274 1.08 3.07 0.35
CA THR A 274 1.05 4.53 0.57
C THR A 274 -0.37 5.10 0.59
N GLY A 275 -1.36 4.28 0.30
CA GLY A 275 -2.77 4.56 0.47
C GLY A 275 -3.55 4.51 -0.85
N ALA A 276 -4.52 3.64 -0.86
CA ALA A 276 -5.53 3.58 -1.90
C ALA A 276 -6.66 4.60 -1.61
N VAL A 277 -6.30 5.88 -1.43
CA VAL A 277 -7.16 6.95 -0.92
C VAL A 277 -8.57 6.93 -1.53
N LEU A 278 -8.65 6.88 -2.86
CA LEU A 278 -9.94 6.90 -3.55
C LEU A 278 -10.75 5.62 -3.35
N THR A 279 -10.09 4.45 -3.34
CA THR A 279 -10.76 3.17 -3.09
C THR A 279 -11.28 3.11 -1.66
N GLU A 280 -10.46 3.48 -0.67
CA GLU A 280 -10.88 3.55 0.72
C GLU A 280 -12.05 4.51 0.90
N LYS A 281 -12.02 5.68 0.24
CA LYS A 281 -13.11 6.66 0.30
C LYS A 281 -14.41 6.15 -0.32
N VAL A 282 -14.36 5.51 -1.49
CA VAL A 282 -15.55 4.97 -2.18
C VAL A 282 -16.26 3.91 -1.35
N PHE A 283 -15.48 3.03 -0.69
CA PHE A 283 -16.03 1.96 0.13
C PHE A 283 -16.18 2.34 1.60
N GLY A 284 -15.87 3.61 2.01
CA GLY A 284 -15.89 4.00 3.41
C GLY A 284 -15.02 3.07 4.27
N TYR A 285 -13.89 2.64 3.73
CA TYR A 285 -12.96 1.70 4.36
C TYR A 285 -11.94 2.50 5.20
N PRO A 286 -11.89 2.31 6.53
CA PRO A 286 -11.16 3.22 7.42
C PRO A 286 -9.65 2.97 7.41
N GLY A 287 -9.00 3.21 6.27
CA GLY A 287 -7.56 3.08 6.08
C GLY A 287 -6.80 4.40 6.28
N ILE A 288 -5.47 4.34 6.04
CA ILE A 288 -4.58 5.52 6.15
C ILE A 288 -4.81 6.51 5.01
N GLY A 289 -5.22 6.05 3.83
CA GLY A 289 -5.57 6.93 2.72
C GLY A 289 -6.84 7.74 2.99
N GLU A 290 -7.86 7.14 3.60
CA GLU A 290 -9.03 7.87 4.08
C GLU A 290 -8.64 8.84 5.20
N ALA A 291 -7.77 8.43 6.13
CA ALA A 291 -7.26 9.32 7.18
C ALA A 291 -6.54 10.54 6.59
N LEU A 292 -5.73 10.34 5.55
CA LEU A 292 -5.05 11.42 4.84
C LEU A 292 -6.04 12.37 4.18
N TYR A 293 -7.04 11.83 3.46
CA TYR A 293 -8.10 12.64 2.84
C TYR A 293 -8.87 13.47 3.88
N LEU A 294 -9.30 12.84 4.97
CA LEU A 294 -10.01 13.52 6.05
C LEU A 294 -9.10 14.53 6.76
N GLY A 295 -7.83 14.22 6.95
CA GLY A 295 -6.83 15.10 7.53
C GLY A 295 -6.67 16.39 6.73
N PHE A 296 -6.60 16.31 5.41
CA PHE A 296 -6.57 17.50 4.55
C PHE A 296 -7.87 18.29 4.58
N THR A 297 -9.02 17.61 4.43
CA THR A 297 -10.32 18.30 4.35
C THR A 297 -10.74 18.94 5.68
N LYS A 298 -10.36 18.33 6.81
CA LYS A 298 -10.64 18.83 8.15
C LYS A 298 -9.50 19.64 8.77
N LYS A 299 -8.43 19.90 8.00
CA LYS A 299 -7.23 20.61 8.45
C LYS A 299 -6.55 19.97 9.67
N ASP A 300 -6.57 18.64 9.75
CA ASP A 300 -5.96 17.86 10.83
C ASP A 300 -4.50 17.53 10.48
N TYR A 301 -3.66 18.53 10.61
CA TYR A 301 -2.26 18.45 10.19
C TYR A 301 -1.41 17.46 11.01
N PRO A 302 -1.64 17.25 12.31
CA PRO A 302 -0.98 16.17 13.06
C PRO A 302 -1.15 14.81 12.38
N VAL A 303 -2.38 14.44 12.00
CA VAL A 303 -2.66 13.17 11.29
C VAL A 303 -2.01 13.15 9.92
N VAL A 304 -2.08 14.24 9.15
CA VAL A 304 -1.44 14.34 7.84
C VAL A 304 0.07 14.09 7.93
N GLN A 305 0.76 14.69 8.91
CA GLN A 305 2.20 14.50 9.11
C GLN A 305 2.56 13.05 9.41
N VAL A 306 1.86 12.42 10.37
CA VAL A 306 2.10 11.01 10.73
C VAL A 306 1.90 10.11 9.51
N VAL A 307 0.77 10.27 8.80
CA VAL A 307 0.46 9.41 7.66
C VAL A 307 1.50 9.53 6.56
N ILE A 308 1.93 10.75 6.21
CA ILE A 308 2.92 10.96 5.15
C ILE A 308 4.28 10.35 5.55
N LEU A 309 4.79 10.64 6.76
CA LEU A 309 6.09 10.13 7.19
C LEU A 309 6.08 8.61 7.39
N ALA A 310 5.04 8.06 8.00
CA ALA A 310 4.92 6.63 8.22
C ALA A 310 4.71 5.86 6.91
N ALA A 311 3.90 6.39 5.97
CA ALA A 311 3.72 5.79 4.64
C ALA A 311 5.05 5.77 3.85
N ALA A 312 5.83 6.87 3.90
CA ALA A 312 7.14 6.91 3.28
C ALA A 312 8.12 5.91 3.92
N ALA A 313 8.12 5.79 5.25
CA ALA A 313 8.93 4.79 5.94
C ALA A 313 8.52 3.37 5.54
N ALA A 314 7.22 3.05 5.53
CA ALA A 314 6.68 1.77 5.12
C ALA A 314 7.08 1.44 3.66
N PHE A 315 6.96 2.39 2.74
CA PHE A 315 7.38 2.22 1.35
C PHE A 315 8.85 1.83 1.22
N VAL A 316 9.77 2.54 1.91
CA VAL A 316 11.20 2.22 1.86
C VAL A 316 11.51 0.88 2.51
N ILE A 317 10.86 0.55 3.63
CA ILE A 317 11.02 -0.73 4.32
C ILE A 317 10.59 -1.88 3.41
N ILE A 318 9.42 -1.78 2.76
CA ILE A 318 8.91 -2.83 1.86
C ILE A 318 9.84 -3.00 0.67
N ASN A 319 10.26 -1.92 0.03
CA ASN A 319 11.22 -2.02 -1.07
C ASN A 319 12.53 -2.67 -0.61
N THR A 320 12.99 -2.37 0.59
CA THR A 320 14.18 -3.02 1.16
C THR A 320 13.95 -4.52 1.38
N LEU A 321 12.78 -4.93 1.91
CA LEU A 321 12.42 -6.33 2.08
C LEU A 321 12.35 -7.06 0.74
N VAL A 322 11.78 -6.44 -0.28
CA VAL A 322 11.74 -6.99 -1.65
C VAL A 322 13.15 -7.15 -2.21
N ASP A 323 14.00 -6.16 -2.05
CA ASP A 323 15.39 -6.25 -2.49
C ASP A 323 16.16 -7.37 -1.76
N LEU A 324 15.85 -7.61 -0.49
CA LEU A 324 16.42 -8.76 0.25
C LEU A 324 15.91 -10.11 -0.29
N THR A 325 14.66 -10.19 -0.75
CA THR A 325 14.15 -11.42 -1.38
C THR A 325 14.87 -11.76 -2.67
N TYR A 326 15.36 -10.75 -3.43
CA TYR A 326 16.21 -11.00 -4.59
C TYR A 326 17.49 -11.75 -4.25
N ALA A 327 18.14 -11.32 -3.17
CA ALA A 327 19.36 -11.98 -2.73
C ALA A 327 19.15 -13.45 -2.28
N LEU A 328 17.90 -13.83 -1.98
CA LEU A 328 17.51 -15.22 -1.67
C LEU A 328 17.18 -16.01 -2.95
N VAL A 329 16.58 -15.36 -3.95
CA VAL A 329 16.12 -16.01 -5.19
C VAL A 329 17.26 -16.12 -6.23
N ASP A 330 18.12 -15.11 -6.34
CA ASP A 330 19.29 -15.11 -7.23
C ASP A 330 20.60 -15.04 -6.45
N PRO A 331 21.33 -16.19 -6.30
CA PRO A 331 22.61 -16.23 -5.61
C PRO A 331 23.71 -15.39 -6.28
N ARG A 332 23.55 -15.00 -7.55
CA ARG A 332 24.56 -14.22 -8.29
C ARG A 332 24.68 -12.79 -7.79
N ILE A 333 23.63 -12.26 -7.16
CA ILE A 333 23.62 -10.92 -6.56
C ILE A 333 24.41 -10.87 -5.24
N ARG A 334 24.64 -12.02 -4.58
CA ARG A 334 25.45 -12.11 -3.35
C ARG A 334 26.94 -11.83 -3.54
N ALA A 335 27.42 -11.85 -4.78
CA ALA A 335 28.85 -11.75 -5.11
C ALA A 335 29.30 -10.32 -5.49
N ARG A 336 28.40 -9.33 -5.45
CA ARG A 336 28.69 -7.90 -5.64
C ARG A 336 28.28 -7.13 -4.36
#